data_13683e0e42bbac4e14fa483772769e01
#
_entry.id   13683e0e42bbac4e14fa483772769e01
#
_cell.length_a   1.000
_cell.length_b   1.000
_cell.length_c   1.000
_cell.angle_alpha   90.00
_cell.angle_beta   90.00
_cell.angle_gamma   90.00
#
_symmetry.space_group_name_H-M   'P 1'
#
loop_
_entity.id
_entity.type
_entity.pdbx_description
1 polymer ?
#
loop_
_entity_poly.entity_id
_entity_poly.type
_entity_poly.pdbx_seq_one_letter_code
_entity_poly.pdbx_strand_id
1 'polypeptide(L)'
;MDLQPLLFGLFLSMYLVCVIGNLLIILAVISDSHLYSPMYFFLSSLSFTDICFSTTTVPKMLVNIQMQNKGITCEACLTQLYFFMIFAGLDNLLLTVMAYDRFVAICHCLYYTVIMNPRLCGLLLLLSWLTCLIYSLLQSLVLRVSFCKETEIPHFFSELAQILKLTCSDALVSDILLYFVTGLLGVIPLTGILFSYSYLFHNGHFIYWWEV
;
A
#
# COMPACT_ATOMS: atom_id res chain seq x y z
N MET A 1 -26.23 23.19 9.88
CA MET A 1 -25.29 22.45 10.73
C MET A 1 -24.05 22.25 9.92
N ASP A 2 -22.94 22.81 10.38
CA ASP A 2 -21.67 22.69 9.67
C ASP A 2 -21.17 21.24 9.78
N LEU A 3 -21.21 20.51 8.67
CA LEU A 3 -20.67 19.13 8.61
C LEU A 3 -19.16 19.08 8.82
N GLN A 4 -18.47 20.20 8.69
CA GLN A 4 -17.01 20.30 8.75
C GLN A 4 -16.42 19.80 10.09
N PRO A 5 -16.88 20.23 11.28
CA PRO A 5 -16.31 19.76 12.54
C PRO A 5 -16.59 18.27 12.77
N LEU A 6 -17.73 17.75 12.27
CA LEU A 6 -18.04 16.33 12.35
C LEU A 6 -17.10 15.50 11.48
N LEU A 7 -16.87 15.93 10.23
CA LEU A 7 -15.93 15.27 9.32
C LEU A 7 -14.50 15.33 9.85
N PHE A 8 -14.07 16.48 10.37
CA PHE A 8 -12.75 16.61 11.00
C PHE A 8 -12.56 15.62 12.16
N GLY A 9 -13.55 15.56 13.09
CA GLY A 9 -13.50 14.63 14.20
C GLY A 9 -13.49 13.16 13.77
N LEU A 10 -14.28 12.81 12.74
CA LEU A 10 -14.33 11.47 12.19
C LEU A 10 -12.99 11.05 11.58
N PHE A 11 -12.42 11.85 10.68
CA PHE A 11 -11.15 11.52 10.03
C PHE A 11 -9.97 11.52 11.02
N LEU A 12 -9.98 12.44 12.00
CA LEU A 12 -8.96 12.45 13.04
C LEU A 12 -9.03 11.17 13.91
N SER A 13 -10.23 10.74 14.31
CA SER A 13 -10.38 9.52 15.10
C SER A 13 -9.96 8.28 14.32
N MET A 14 -10.33 8.15 13.05
CA MET A 14 -9.90 7.04 12.19
C MET A 14 -8.37 7.02 12.04
N TYR A 15 -7.75 8.17 11.83
CA TYR A 15 -6.29 8.29 11.74
C TYR A 15 -5.59 7.85 13.02
N LEU A 16 -6.06 8.33 14.18
CA LEU A 16 -5.49 7.95 15.48
C LEU A 16 -5.63 6.45 15.75
N VAL A 17 -6.78 5.85 15.46
CA VAL A 17 -7.00 4.39 15.59
C VAL A 17 -6.07 3.62 14.68
N CYS A 18 -5.90 4.06 13.43
CA CYS A 18 -4.98 3.42 12.48
C CYS A 18 -3.54 3.47 12.99
N VAL A 19 -3.05 4.66 13.38
CA VAL A 19 -1.66 4.82 13.84
C VAL A 19 -1.41 4.05 15.14
N ILE A 20 -2.29 4.16 16.13
CA ILE A 20 -2.13 3.47 17.43
C ILE A 20 -2.22 1.95 17.22
N GLY A 21 -3.19 1.46 16.44
CA GLY A 21 -3.35 0.03 16.17
C GLY A 21 -2.12 -0.59 15.52
N ASN A 22 -1.62 0.04 14.45
CA ASN A 22 -0.44 -0.43 13.74
C ASN A 22 0.84 -0.30 14.60
N LEU A 23 0.97 0.76 15.41
CA LEU A 23 2.09 0.90 16.34
C LEU A 23 2.09 -0.21 17.40
N LEU A 24 0.92 -0.57 17.93
CA LEU A 24 0.79 -1.68 18.88
C LEU A 24 1.19 -3.03 18.25
N ILE A 25 0.83 -3.28 16.99
CA ILE A 25 1.26 -4.48 16.26
C ILE A 25 2.79 -4.53 16.17
N ILE A 26 3.43 -3.43 15.75
CA ILE A 26 4.89 -3.35 15.64
C ILE A 26 5.54 -3.60 17.00
N LEU A 27 5.05 -2.95 18.06
CA LEU A 27 5.58 -3.12 19.41
C LEU A 27 5.40 -4.55 19.92
N ALA A 28 4.25 -5.19 19.68
CA ALA A 28 4.01 -6.57 20.07
C ALA A 28 5.00 -7.52 19.39
N VAL A 29 5.22 -7.36 18.08
CA VAL A 29 6.15 -8.21 17.32
C VAL A 29 7.59 -8.03 17.79
N ILE A 30 8.01 -6.81 18.15
CA ILE A 30 9.38 -6.56 18.63
C ILE A 30 9.58 -7.07 20.07
N SER A 31 8.54 -6.97 20.92
CA SER A 31 8.62 -7.29 22.36
C SER A 31 8.58 -8.79 22.66
N ASP A 32 7.96 -9.60 21.79
CA ASP A 32 7.78 -11.02 22.03
C ASP A 32 8.62 -11.87 21.07
N SER A 33 9.62 -12.57 21.62
CA SER A 33 10.49 -13.48 20.87
C SER A 33 9.77 -14.69 20.25
N HIS A 34 8.59 -15.06 20.76
CA HIS A 34 7.76 -16.12 20.18
C HIS A 34 7.14 -15.70 18.83
N LEU A 35 7.08 -14.39 18.55
CA LEU A 35 6.56 -13.84 17.31
C LEU A 35 7.61 -13.70 16.18
N TYR A 36 8.81 -14.27 16.34
CA TYR A 36 9.85 -14.29 15.29
C TYR A 36 9.53 -15.32 14.19
N SER A 37 8.40 -15.17 13.52
CA SER A 37 8.09 -15.94 12.32
C SER A 37 8.04 -15.01 11.08
N PRO A 38 8.26 -15.54 9.87
CA PRO A 38 8.17 -14.76 8.64
C PRO A 38 6.87 -13.96 8.52
N MET A 39 5.75 -14.54 8.92
CA MET A 39 4.45 -13.89 8.92
C MET A 39 4.44 -12.59 9.74
N TYR A 40 4.91 -12.63 10.99
CA TYR A 40 4.92 -11.44 11.85
C TYR A 40 5.92 -10.40 11.39
N PHE A 41 7.02 -10.82 10.77
CA PHE A 41 7.98 -9.91 10.12
C PHE A 41 7.31 -9.10 9.00
N PHE A 42 6.54 -9.77 8.12
CA PHE A 42 5.81 -9.07 7.06
C PHE A 42 4.64 -8.25 7.62
N LEU A 43 3.97 -8.73 8.65
CA LEU A 43 2.89 -8.00 9.33
C LEU A 43 3.40 -6.69 9.95
N SER A 44 4.54 -6.71 10.63
CA SER A 44 5.13 -5.49 11.18
C SER A 44 5.57 -4.51 10.08
N SER A 45 6.08 -5.03 8.96
CA SER A 45 6.42 -4.22 7.78
C SER A 45 5.18 -3.59 7.14
N LEU A 46 4.08 -4.34 7.03
CA LEU A 46 2.78 -3.84 6.56
C LEU A 46 2.24 -2.76 7.49
N SER A 47 2.26 -2.99 8.81
CA SER A 47 1.82 -1.99 9.79
C SER A 47 2.64 -0.69 9.71
N PHE A 48 3.94 -0.77 9.44
CA PHE A 48 4.77 0.41 9.19
C PHE A 48 4.34 1.16 7.93
N THR A 49 4.09 0.45 6.83
CA THR A 49 3.59 1.05 5.58
C THR A 49 2.23 1.71 5.76
N ASP A 50 1.31 1.08 6.48
CA ASP A 50 -0.02 1.64 6.81
C ASP A 50 0.07 2.97 7.57
N ILE A 51 0.98 3.07 8.56
CA ILE A 51 1.24 4.33 9.27
C ILE A 51 1.76 5.40 8.32
N CYS A 52 2.73 5.06 7.48
CA CYS A 52 3.31 6.00 6.52
C CYS A 52 2.28 6.46 5.48
N PHE A 53 1.47 5.53 4.95
CA PHE A 53 0.40 5.81 4.00
C PHE A 53 -0.64 6.77 4.59
N SER A 54 -1.14 6.47 5.78
CA SER A 54 -2.11 7.31 6.49
C SER A 54 -1.55 8.69 6.81
N THR A 55 -0.28 8.76 7.25
CA THR A 55 0.39 10.01 7.58
C THR A 55 0.68 10.89 6.36
N THR A 56 0.84 10.30 5.20
CA THR A 56 1.02 11.04 3.94
C THR A 56 -0.27 11.74 3.50
N THR A 57 -1.43 11.15 3.79
CA THR A 57 -2.72 11.59 3.24
C THR A 57 -3.55 12.38 4.24
N VAL A 58 -3.77 11.83 5.43
CA VAL A 58 -4.79 12.33 6.38
C VAL A 58 -4.45 13.70 7.01
N PRO A 59 -3.23 14.00 7.47
CA PRO A 59 -2.94 15.28 8.10
C PRO A 59 -3.20 16.47 7.18
N LYS A 60 -2.85 16.34 5.90
CA LYS A 60 -3.10 17.40 4.92
C LYS A 60 -4.60 17.58 4.65
N MET A 61 -5.34 16.49 4.61
CA MET A 61 -6.80 16.53 4.49
C MET A 61 -7.44 17.26 5.67
N LEU A 62 -6.99 16.97 6.89
CA LEU A 62 -7.49 17.64 8.10
C LEU A 62 -7.23 19.15 8.10
N VAL A 63 -6.01 19.56 7.69
CA VAL A 63 -5.66 20.98 7.56
C VAL A 63 -6.55 21.68 6.53
N ASN A 64 -6.80 21.05 5.38
CA ASN A 64 -7.64 21.61 4.33
C ASN A 64 -9.11 21.75 4.75
N ILE A 65 -9.63 20.78 5.53
CA ILE A 65 -10.98 20.87 6.11
C ILE A 65 -11.06 22.06 7.08
N GLN A 66 -10.03 22.28 7.90
CA GLN A 66 -10.03 23.34 8.92
C GLN A 66 -9.84 24.73 8.31
N MET A 67 -8.92 24.87 7.34
CA MET A 67 -8.57 26.18 6.77
C MET A 67 -9.47 26.62 5.60
N GLN A 68 -10.42 25.80 5.17
CA GLN A 68 -11.28 26.02 3.98
C GLN A 68 -10.47 26.33 2.70
N ASN A 69 -9.19 26.06 2.73
CA ASN A 69 -8.29 26.32 1.61
C ASN A 69 -8.17 25.03 0.77
N LYS A 70 -8.65 25.09 -0.46
CA LYS A 70 -8.70 23.94 -1.37
C LYS A 70 -7.53 23.89 -2.36
N GLY A 71 -6.62 24.86 -2.30
CA GLY A 71 -5.48 24.93 -3.21
C GLY A 71 -4.30 24.09 -2.74
N ILE A 72 -3.68 23.36 -3.68
CA ILE A 72 -2.41 22.69 -3.51
C ILE A 72 -1.47 23.11 -4.62
N THR A 73 -0.21 23.40 -4.31
CA THR A 73 0.79 23.68 -5.35
C THR A 73 1.11 22.39 -6.12
N CYS A 74 1.45 22.51 -7.39
CA CYS A 74 1.79 21.39 -8.26
C CYS A 74 2.90 20.51 -7.65
N GLU A 75 3.96 21.11 -7.11
CA GLU A 75 5.06 20.38 -6.47
C GLU A 75 4.60 19.58 -5.23
N ALA A 76 3.76 20.17 -4.38
CA ALA A 76 3.24 19.50 -3.21
C ALA A 76 2.29 18.34 -3.59
N CYS A 77 1.52 18.51 -4.66
CA CYS A 77 0.66 17.47 -5.20
C CYS A 77 1.48 16.29 -5.75
N LEU A 78 2.49 16.55 -6.56
CA LEU A 78 3.38 15.52 -7.11
C LEU A 78 4.15 14.78 -6.01
N THR A 79 4.62 15.50 -5.00
CA THR A 79 5.30 14.88 -3.85
C THR A 79 4.36 13.97 -3.06
N GLN A 80 3.15 14.43 -2.79
CA GLN A 80 2.13 13.62 -2.11
C GLN A 80 1.78 12.36 -2.92
N LEU A 81 1.60 12.51 -4.23
CA LEU A 81 1.32 11.41 -5.14
C LEU A 81 2.46 10.39 -5.16
N TYR A 82 3.71 10.85 -5.20
CA TYR A 82 4.90 10.01 -5.16
C TYR A 82 4.92 9.09 -3.92
N PHE A 83 4.74 9.65 -2.73
CA PHE A 83 4.70 8.87 -1.51
C PHE A 83 3.47 7.97 -1.42
N PHE A 84 2.32 8.45 -1.86
CA PHE A 84 1.09 7.66 -1.94
C PHE A 84 1.31 6.41 -2.78
N MET A 85 1.92 6.52 -3.97
CA MET A 85 2.18 5.38 -4.85
C MET A 85 3.17 4.39 -4.27
N ILE A 86 4.21 4.87 -3.56
CA ILE A 86 5.17 3.98 -2.87
C ILE A 86 4.44 3.12 -1.85
N PHE A 87 3.71 3.74 -0.93
CA PHE A 87 3.10 3.02 0.18
C PHE A 87 1.94 2.14 -0.27
N ALA A 88 1.07 2.62 -1.17
CA ALA A 88 0.01 1.80 -1.75
C ALA A 88 0.56 0.59 -2.54
N GLY A 89 1.66 0.77 -3.26
CA GLY A 89 2.35 -0.33 -3.95
C GLY A 89 2.96 -1.34 -2.98
N LEU A 90 3.58 -0.85 -1.90
CA LEU A 90 4.16 -1.70 -0.86
C LEU A 90 3.11 -2.54 -0.16
N ASP A 91 1.97 -1.96 0.22
CA ASP A 91 0.86 -2.70 0.84
C ASP A 91 0.42 -3.87 -0.04
N ASN A 92 0.22 -3.63 -1.34
CA ASN A 92 -0.15 -4.67 -2.29
C ASN A 92 0.92 -5.78 -2.42
N LEU A 93 2.20 -5.41 -2.53
CA LEU A 93 3.27 -6.40 -2.66
C LEU A 93 3.49 -7.17 -1.35
N LEU A 94 3.40 -6.53 -0.19
CA LEU A 94 3.50 -7.19 1.10
C LEU A 94 2.36 -8.20 1.31
N LEU A 95 1.12 -7.84 0.94
CA LEU A 95 -0.01 -8.79 0.97
C LEU A 95 0.24 -9.99 0.05
N THR A 96 0.86 -9.78 -1.11
CA THR A 96 1.24 -10.89 -2.02
C THR A 96 2.27 -11.81 -1.38
N VAL A 97 3.30 -11.24 -0.76
CA VAL A 97 4.34 -12.01 -0.07
C VAL A 97 3.76 -12.76 1.12
N MET A 98 2.83 -12.17 1.86
CA MET A 98 2.12 -12.83 2.95
C MET A 98 1.23 -13.97 2.45
N ALA A 99 0.57 -13.81 1.29
CA ALA A 99 -0.18 -14.89 0.67
C ALA A 99 0.73 -16.05 0.23
N TYR A 100 1.90 -15.75 -0.31
CA TYR A 100 2.91 -16.76 -0.63
C TYR A 100 3.44 -17.47 0.63
N ASP A 101 3.72 -16.74 1.71
CA ASP A 101 4.10 -17.31 3.00
C ASP A 101 3.06 -18.32 3.49
N ARG A 102 1.78 -17.97 3.43
CA ARG A 102 0.68 -18.86 3.79
C ARG A 102 0.59 -20.09 2.90
N PHE A 103 0.75 -19.91 1.59
CA PHE A 103 0.77 -21.03 0.65
C PHE A 103 1.89 -22.01 0.99
N VAL A 104 3.11 -21.53 1.22
CA VAL A 104 4.25 -22.41 1.58
C VAL A 104 4.02 -23.08 2.94
N ALA A 105 3.51 -22.36 3.93
CA ALA A 105 3.24 -22.92 5.27
C ALA A 105 2.27 -24.08 5.25
N ILE A 106 1.30 -24.06 4.34
CA ILE A 106 0.25 -25.07 4.27
C ILE A 106 0.60 -26.19 3.30
N CYS A 107 1.07 -25.86 2.09
CA CYS A 107 1.36 -26.85 1.05
C CYS A 107 2.70 -27.57 1.24
N HIS A 108 3.65 -26.92 1.90
CA HIS A 108 5.02 -27.43 2.10
C HIS A 108 5.47 -27.32 3.56
N CYS A 109 4.60 -27.72 4.50
CA CYS A 109 4.83 -27.58 5.93
C CYS A 109 6.16 -28.18 6.42
N LEU A 110 6.58 -29.32 5.86
CA LEU A 110 7.85 -30.00 6.22
C LEU A 110 9.09 -29.21 5.76
N TYR A 111 8.99 -28.41 4.72
CA TYR A 111 10.09 -27.64 4.17
C TYR A 111 9.95 -26.13 4.43
N TYR A 112 8.95 -25.72 5.20
CA TYR A 112 8.63 -24.32 5.44
C TYR A 112 9.82 -23.52 5.93
N THR A 113 10.53 -23.97 6.95
CA THR A 113 11.69 -23.29 7.53
C THR A 113 12.90 -23.21 6.59
N VAL A 114 12.99 -24.12 5.63
CA VAL A 114 14.05 -24.13 4.62
C VAL A 114 13.72 -23.14 3.51
N ILE A 115 12.45 -23.10 3.05
CA ILE A 115 11.98 -22.20 2.00
C ILE A 115 11.91 -20.78 2.53
N MET A 116 11.16 -20.55 3.63
CA MET A 116 10.96 -19.21 4.22
C MET A 116 12.07 -18.88 5.22
N ASN A 117 13.31 -18.92 4.75
CA ASN A 117 14.46 -18.54 5.58
C ASN A 117 14.54 -16.99 5.71
N PRO A 118 15.19 -16.46 6.76
CA PRO A 118 15.30 -15.01 7.00
C PRO A 118 15.92 -14.23 5.84
N ARG A 119 16.83 -14.87 5.07
CA ARG A 119 17.46 -14.24 3.90
C ARG A 119 16.44 -14.01 2.78
N LEU A 120 15.59 -15.01 2.50
CA LEU A 120 14.52 -14.88 1.51
C LEU A 120 13.50 -13.81 1.93
N CYS A 121 13.09 -13.81 3.20
CA CYS A 121 12.17 -12.80 3.73
C CYS A 121 12.72 -11.38 3.57
N GLY A 122 13.98 -11.16 3.93
CA GLY A 122 14.65 -9.88 3.75
C GLY A 122 14.80 -9.49 2.29
N LEU A 123 15.11 -10.45 1.40
CA LEU A 123 15.19 -10.23 -0.04
C LEU A 123 13.84 -9.84 -0.64
N LEU A 124 12.77 -10.53 -0.29
CA LEU A 124 11.41 -10.22 -0.75
C LEU A 124 10.97 -8.83 -0.31
N LEU A 125 11.25 -8.45 0.94
CA LEU A 125 10.98 -7.12 1.43
C LEU A 125 11.79 -6.05 0.67
N LEU A 126 13.09 -6.27 0.48
CA LEU A 126 13.97 -5.36 -0.26
C LEU A 126 13.51 -5.18 -1.72
N LEU A 127 13.18 -6.28 -2.40
CA LEU A 127 12.68 -6.23 -3.78
C LEU A 127 11.36 -5.47 -3.87
N SER A 128 10.45 -5.65 -2.91
CA SER A 128 9.20 -4.90 -2.85
C SER A 128 9.45 -3.40 -2.73
N TRP A 129 10.35 -2.98 -1.83
CA TRP A 129 10.74 -1.58 -1.69
C TRP A 129 11.37 -1.01 -2.97
N LEU A 130 12.35 -1.71 -3.55
CA LEU A 130 13.02 -1.25 -4.77
C LEU A 130 12.04 -1.12 -5.95
N THR A 131 11.15 -2.09 -6.12
CA THR A 131 10.15 -2.06 -7.19
C THR A 131 9.22 -0.86 -7.04
N CYS A 132 8.70 -0.60 -5.84
CA CYS A 132 7.81 0.53 -5.59
C CYS A 132 8.52 1.88 -5.76
N LEU A 133 9.76 2.00 -5.28
CA LEU A 133 10.56 3.23 -5.43
C LEU A 133 10.84 3.54 -6.90
N ILE A 134 11.30 2.56 -7.66
CA ILE A 134 11.61 2.75 -9.09
C ILE A 134 10.34 3.09 -9.87
N TYR A 135 9.25 2.35 -9.63
CA TYR A 135 7.97 2.61 -10.29
C TYR A 135 7.44 4.03 -9.98
N SER A 136 7.40 4.42 -8.72
CA SER A 136 6.91 5.73 -8.30
C SER A 136 7.79 6.88 -8.83
N LEU A 137 9.11 6.65 -8.91
CA LEU A 137 10.04 7.61 -9.50
C LEU A 137 9.78 7.80 -10.99
N LEU A 138 9.67 6.71 -11.75
CA LEU A 138 9.38 6.77 -13.18
C LEU A 138 8.05 7.50 -13.43
N GLN A 139 7.03 7.17 -12.66
CA GLN A 139 5.71 7.78 -12.78
C GLN A 139 5.74 9.29 -12.46
N SER A 140 6.46 9.69 -11.42
CA SER A 140 6.59 11.10 -11.06
C SER A 140 7.38 11.90 -12.12
N LEU A 141 8.36 11.28 -12.77
CA LEU A 141 9.10 11.89 -13.89
C LEU A 141 8.21 12.08 -15.11
N VAL A 142 7.42 11.06 -15.47
CA VAL A 142 6.46 11.15 -16.59
C VAL A 142 5.47 12.28 -16.34
N LEU A 143 4.89 12.37 -15.15
CA LEU A 143 3.97 13.43 -14.78
C LEU A 143 4.62 14.82 -14.82
N ARG A 144 5.85 14.97 -14.31
CA ARG A 144 6.60 16.24 -14.37
C ARG A 144 6.83 16.73 -15.80
N VAL A 145 7.22 15.85 -16.70
CA VAL A 145 7.44 16.19 -18.12
C VAL A 145 6.12 16.59 -18.80
N SER A 146 5.02 16.02 -18.35
CA SER A 146 3.69 16.24 -18.92
C SER A 146 3.00 17.51 -18.40
N PHE A 147 3.43 18.09 -17.27
CA PHE A 147 2.89 19.35 -16.75
C PHE A 147 3.47 20.55 -17.50
N CYS A 148 2.72 21.12 -18.43
CA CYS A 148 3.15 22.27 -19.24
C CYS A 148 2.98 23.66 -18.56
N LYS A 149 2.27 23.78 -17.43
CA LYS A 149 2.03 25.06 -16.72
C LYS A 149 1.70 24.84 -15.24
N GLU A 150 2.19 25.76 -14.40
CA GLU A 150 1.76 25.93 -13.02
C GLU A 150 0.25 26.22 -12.97
N THR A 151 -0.53 25.26 -12.52
CA THR A 151 -1.97 25.42 -12.35
C THR A 151 -2.32 24.95 -10.94
N GLU A 152 -3.02 25.78 -10.20
CA GLU A 152 -3.59 25.38 -8.91
C GLU A 152 -4.65 24.28 -9.13
N ILE A 153 -4.49 23.16 -8.42
CA ILE A 153 -5.42 22.02 -8.52
C ILE A 153 -6.48 22.18 -7.44
N PRO A 154 -7.77 22.36 -7.80
CA PRO A 154 -8.83 22.69 -6.85
C PRO A 154 -9.30 21.54 -5.94
N HIS A 155 -8.76 20.33 -6.10
CA HIS A 155 -9.19 19.16 -5.33
C HIS A 155 -8.08 18.63 -4.43
N PHE A 156 -8.49 18.26 -3.22
CA PHE A 156 -7.63 17.71 -2.18
C PHE A 156 -7.01 16.34 -2.54
N PHE A 157 -7.80 15.48 -3.16
CA PHE A 157 -7.34 14.16 -3.62
C PHE A 157 -7.18 14.22 -5.13
N SER A 158 -5.94 14.35 -5.56
CA SER A 158 -5.64 14.23 -6.98
C SER A 158 -5.74 12.75 -7.35
N GLU A 159 -6.95 12.31 -7.71
CA GLU A 159 -7.07 11.05 -8.43
C GLU A 159 -6.18 11.15 -9.67
N LEU A 160 -5.35 10.13 -9.87
CA LEU A 160 -4.41 10.08 -10.98
C LEU A 160 -5.08 10.44 -12.33
N ALA A 161 -6.34 10.05 -12.50
CA ALA A 161 -7.16 10.36 -13.67
C ALA A 161 -7.45 11.87 -13.84
N GLN A 162 -7.49 12.65 -12.76
CA GLN A 162 -7.72 14.11 -12.86
C GLN A 162 -6.41 14.85 -13.19
N ILE A 163 -5.27 14.38 -12.67
CA ILE A 163 -3.96 14.91 -13.00
C ILE A 163 -3.63 14.68 -14.47
N LEU A 164 -3.96 13.50 -15.00
CA LEU A 164 -3.76 13.14 -16.40
C LEU A 164 -4.60 14.00 -17.37
N LYS A 165 -5.81 14.42 -16.98
CA LYS A 165 -6.64 15.34 -17.80
C LYS A 165 -6.06 16.76 -17.92
N LEU A 166 -5.17 17.15 -17.01
CA LEU A 166 -4.49 18.46 -17.03
C LEU A 166 -3.21 18.43 -17.88
N THR A 167 -2.84 17.29 -18.42
CA THR A 167 -1.61 17.12 -19.20
C THR A 167 -1.79 17.61 -20.64
N CYS A 168 -0.88 18.46 -21.11
CA CYS A 168 -0.93 19.08 -22.46
C CYS A 168 -0.34 18.23 -23.60
N SER A 169 0.04 17.00 -23.37
CA SER A 169 0.67 16.10 -24.36
C SER A 169 -0.15 14.84 -24.55
N ASP A 170 0.04 14.13 -25.64
CA ASP A 170 -0.65 12.88 -25.99
C ASP A 170 -0.70 11.88 -24.82
N ALA A 171 -1.67 12.13 -23.95
CA ALA A 171 -1.83 11.48 -22.66
C ALA A 171 -2.19 10.00 -22.78
N LEU A 172 -2.64 9.56 -23.96
CA LEU A 172 -3.13 8.21 -24.19
C LEU A 172 -2.11 7.11 -23.83
N VAL A 173 -0.83 7.30 -24.15
CA VAL A 173 0.20 6.30 -23.84
C VAL A 173 0.49 6.25 -22.34
N SER A 174 0.57 7.43 -21.69
CA SER A 174 0.78 7.52 -20.24
C SER A 174 -0.41 6.96 -19.46
N ASP A 175 -1.63 7.23 -19.92
CA ASP A 175 -2.87 6.71 -19.36
C ASP A 175 -2.94 5.18 -19.47
N ILE A 176 -2.68 4.63 -20.65
CA ILE A 176 -2.68 3.19 -20.89
C ILE A 176 -1.63 2.51 -20.01
N LEU A 177 -0.42 3.05 -19.95
CA LEU A 177 0.67 2.50 -19.15
C LEU A 177 0.34 2.53 -17.66
N LEU A 178 -0.26 3.62 -17.18
CA LEU A 178 -0.72 3.76 -15.81
C LEU A 178 -1.79 2.73 -15.46
N TYR A 179 -2.85 2.64 -16.26
CA TYR A 179 -3.94 1.68 -16.03
C TYR A 179 -3.45 0.25 -16.11
N PHE A 180 -2.53 -0.05 -17.04
CA PHE A 180 -1.96 -1.37 -17.22
C PHE A 180 -1.11 -1.77 -15.99
N VAL A 181 -0.22 -0.90 -15.52
CA VAL A 181 0.66 -1.22 -14.38
C VAL A 181 -0.13 -1.24 -13.07
N THR A 182 -1.08 -0.32 -12.86
CA THR A 182 -1.96 -0.33 -11.68
C THR A 182 -2.84 -1.59 -11.69
N GLY A 183 -3.35 -1.98 -12.84
CA GLY A 183 -4.10 -3.22 -13.02
C GLY A 183 -3.26 -4.46 -12.69
N LEU A 184 -2.02 -4.54 -13.18
CA LEU A 184 -1.10 -5.63 -12.87
C LEU A 184 -0.78 -5.69 -11.37
N LEU A 185 -0.45 -4.56 -10.75
CA LEU A 185 -0.15 -4.47 -9.31
C LEU A 185 -1.36 -4.84 -8.43
N GLY A 186 -2.59 -4.65 -8.90
CA GLY A 186 -3.79 -5.07 -8.20
C GLY A 186 -4.20 -6.52 -8.50
N VAL A 187 -4.17 -6.94 -9.76
CA VAL A 187 -4.66 -8.25 -10.20
C VAL A 187 -3.71 -9.39 -9.79
N ILE A 188 -2.38 -9.19 -9.86
CA ILE A 188 -1.40 -10.23 -9.52
C ILE A 188 -1.52 -10.65 -8.04
N PRO A 189 -1.56 -9.74 -7.05
CA PRO A 189 -1.79 -10.12 -5.66
C PRO A 189 -3.11 -10.83 -5.44
N LEU A 190 -4.18 -10.32 -6.02
CA LEU A 190 -5.53 -10.87 -5.87
C LEU A 190 -5.63 -12.27 -6.45
N THR A 191 -5.07 -12.51 -7.64
CA THR A 191 -5.02 -13.85 -8.24
C THR A 191 -4.14 -14.80 -7.44
N GLY A 192 -3.01 -14.35 -6.91
CA GLY A 192 -2.14 -15.14 -6.03
C GLY A 192 -2.85 -15.57 -4.75
N ILE A 193 -3.56 -14.66 -4.10
CA ILE A 193 -4.36 -14.93 -2.90
C ILE A 193 -5.48 -15.92 -3.23
N LEU A 194 -6.26 -15.65 -4.26
CA LEU A 194 -7.37 -16.53 -4.69
C LEU A 194 -6.88 -17.93 -5.06
N PHE A 195 -5.75 -18.01 -5.78
CA PHE A 195 -5.15 -19.30 -6.15
C PHE A 195 -4.70 -20.06 -4.90
N SER A 196 -4.03 -19.42 -3.95
CA SER A 196 -3.60 -20.03 -2.70
C SER A 196 -4.79 -20.57 -1.91
N TYR A 197 -5.85 -19.79 -1.76
CA TYR A 197 -7.05 -20.21 -1.04
C TYR A 197 -7.85 -21.28 -1.79
N SER A 198 -7.98 -21.21 -3.12
CA SER A 198 -8.69 -22.22 -3.91
C SER A 198 -7.95 -23.54 -3.91
N TYR A 199 -6.63 -23.55 -3.97
CA TYR A 199 -5.79 -24.74 -3.86
C TYR A 199 -5.95 -25.41 -2.49
N LEU A 200 -5.99 -24.61 -1.43
CA LEU A 200 -6.28 -25.07 -0.06
C LEU A 200 -7.64 -25.75 0.05
N PHE A 201 -8.66 -25.14 -0.55
CA PHE A 201 -10.03 -25.66 -0.49
C PHE A 201 -10.17 -26.97 -1.30
N HIS A 202 -9.53 -27.03 -2.46
CA HIS A 202 -9.63 -28.17 -3.37
C HIS A 202 -8.89 -29.41 -2.85
N ASN A 203 -7.76 -29.24 -2.16
CA ASN A 203 -6.94 -30.35 -1.66
C ASN A 203 -7.32 -30.86 -0.26
N GLY A 204 -8.43 -30.40 0.31
CA GLY A 204 -9.03 -30.96 1.54
C GLY A 204 -8.18 -30.86 2.80
N HIS A 205 -7.10 -30.08 2.78
CA HIS A 205 -6.23 -29.88 3.95
C HIS A 205 -6.90 -29.15 5.12
N PHE A 206 -8.13 -28.66 4.94
CA PHE A 206 -8.89 -28.00 6.00
C PHE A 206 -9.45 -28.98 7.06
N ILE A 207 -9.47 -30.27 6.77
CA ILE A 207 -10.10 -31.30 7.65
C ILE A 207 -9.13 -31.76 8.75
N TYR A 208 -7.81 -31.66 8.56
CA TYR A 208 -6.82 -32.16 9.51
C TYR A 208 -6.51 -31.25 10.71
N TRP A 209 -7.01 -30.01 10.74
CA TRP A 209 -6.72 -29.09 11.84
C TRP A 209 -7.76 -29.08 12.97
N TRP A 210 -8.84 -29.82 12.84
CA TRP A 210 -9.90 -29.94 13.88
C TRP A 210 -9.82 -31.19 14.74
N GLU A 211 -8.89 -32.11 14.48
CA GLU A 211 -8.75 -33.38 15.22
C GLU A 211 -7.45 -33.50 16.04
N VAL A 212 -6.71 -32.40 16.29
CA VAL A 212 -5.54 -32.46 17.18
C VAL A 212 -5.72 -31.49 18.34
#